data_dfb963e741b264d060a9da23408bb818
#
_entry.id   dfb963e741b264d060a9da23408bb818
#
_cell.length_a   1.000
_cell.length_b   1.000
_cell.length_c   1.000
_cell.angle_alpha   90.00
_cell.angle_beta   90.00
_cell.angle_gamma   90.00
#
_symmetry.space_group_name_H-M   'P 1'
#
loop_
_entity.id
_entity.type
_entity.pdbx_description
1 polymer ?
#
loop_
_entity_poly.entity_id
_entity_poly.type
_entity_poly.pdbx_seq_one_letter_code
_entity_poly.pdbx_strand_id
1 'polypeptide(L)'
;MAGSAKEHCVVIVGAGFAGFHAARELSRLIGATTEIVVINSTDYFLYLPLMPQVTGGLVEPAHIRASLTRRLRRMRFVLGTVNHVDAKQKVVSWEGPEGSSGQVGYDRLILTAGSVNKLLPIPGLADYAHGFRTIAEAMYLRDHIIRQLELASVATDPEEREARCTFVVVGAGYTGTEVAAQSQLMTTRLARTMPGLAGQQIRWMLLDTAPRLLPQLDPRLSKTADRVLRRRGVEVRMGQSVADALDGYVQLSTGEKVPTRSLIWCVGVRADPLMEGLSLPTDRGRLVVDEFMKVPDAPDIFACGDCAAVPDLTRPGEVCGMTAQHAQRQGKLVAHNVAASLGTGTAKAYKHHDLGFLVDLGGLAGAANPLNVPLSGLPANIVTRVYHLGVMQGNRSRVLTDWTLNATTPQEMTSLDVISAASVPLDPNTPREPRG
;
A
#
# COMPACT_ATOMS: atom_id res chain seq x y z
N MET A 1 -36.07 -19.50 14.94
CA MET A 1 -35.05 -20.57 15.07
C MET A 1 -34.06 -20.08 16.11
N ALA A 2 -34.01 -20.68 17.29
CA ALA A 2 -33.05 -20.37 18.33
C ALA A 2 -31.65 -20.67 17.77
N GLY A 3 -30.79 -19.64 17.69
CA GLY A 3 -29.42 -19.80 17.26
C GLY A 3 -28.68 -20.71 18.25
N SER A 4 -28.12 -21.82 17.76
CA SER A 4 -27.16 -22.64 18.51
C SER A 4 -26.10 -21.71 19.10
N ALA A 5 -25.85 -21.81 20.41
CA ALA A 5 -24.78 -21.10 21.07
C ALA A 5 -23.47 -21.42 20.33
N LYS A 6 -22.70 -20.39 19.96
CA LYS A 6 -21.44 -20.60 19.28
C LYS A 6 -20.40 -21.09 20.28
N GLU A 7 -19.74 -22.17 19.95
CA GLU A 7 -18.75 -22.84 20.81
C GLU A 7 -17.43 -22.08 20.86
N HIS A 8 -17.06 -21.39 19.75
CA HIS A 8 -15.80 -20.66 19.64
C HIS A 8 -15.99 -19.31 18.94
N CYS A 9 -15.14 -18.34 19.28
CA CYS A 9 -15.02 -17.04 18.63
C CYS A 9 -13.60 -16.83 18.11
N VAL A 10 -13.47 -16.58 16.81
CA VAL A 10 -12.19 -16.19 16.17
C VAL A 10 -12.28 -14.73 15.76
N VAL A 11 -11.42 -13.89 16.31
CA VAL A 11 -11.32 -12.48 15.95
C VAL A 11 -10.16 -12.28 14.97
N ILE A 12 -10.40 -11.53 13.90
CA ILE A 12 -9.40 -11.14 12.89
C ILE A 12 -9.29 -9.63 12.90
N VAL A 13 -8.11 -9.11 13.21
CA VAL A 13 -7.82 -7.67 13.22
C VAL A 13 -7.16 -7.26 11.91
N GLY A 14 -7.84 -6.38 11.17
CA GLY A 14 -7.43 -5.94 9.83
C GLY A 14 -7.96 -6.85 8.72
N ALA A 15 -8.42 -6.25 7.62
CA ALA A 15 -8.91 -6.92 6.43
C ALA A 15 -8.14 -6.53 5.14
N GLY A 16 -6.83 -6.27 5.29
CA GLY A 16 -5.90 -6.14 4.19
C GLY A 16 -5.62 -7.51 3.51
N PHE A 17 -4.50 -7.62 2.79
CA PHE A 17 -4.18 -8.86 2.06
C PHE A 17 -4.16 -10.10 2.96
N ALA A 18 -3.58 -10.03 4.15
CA ALA A 18 -3.52 -11.17 5.05
C ALA A 18 -4.91 -11.48 5.64
N GLY A 19 -5.54 -10.52 6.32
CA GLY A 19 -6.79 -10.76 7.04
C GLY A 19 -7.98 -11.11 6.15
N PHE A 20 -8.13 -10.45 5.01
CA PHE A 20 -9.17 -10.77 4.04
C PHE A 20 -9.07 -12.24 3.54
N HIS A 21 -7.86 -12.69 3.22
CA HIS A 21 -7.65 -14.06 2.78
C HIS A 21 -7.75 -15.06 3.93
N ALA A 22 -7.31 -14.70 5.14
CA ALA A 22 -7.51 -15.51 6.35
C ALA A 22 -9.01 -15.72 6.64
N ALA A 23 -9.77 -14.64 6.66
CA ALA A 23 -11.21 -14.67 6.90
C ALA A 23 -11.93 -15.56 5.89
N ARG A 24 -11.69 -15.37 4.59
CA ARG A 24 -12.31 -16.19 3.53
C ARG A 24 -11.96 -17.67 3.61
N GLU A 25 -10.71 -17.99 3.89
CA GLU A 25 -10.26 -19.36 3.97
C GLU A 25 -10.79 -20.02 5.25
N LEU A 26 -10.72 -19.34 6.39
CA LEU A 26 -11.22 -19.84 7.66
C LEU A 26 -12.72 -20.20 7.59
N SER A 27 -13.54 -19.34 6.96
CA SER A 27 -14.98 -19.59 6.80
C SER A 27 -15.35 -20.83 5.97
N ARG A 28 -14.38 -21.39 5.24
CA ARG A 28 -14.57 -22.65 4.49
C ARG A 28 -14.16 -23.87 5.30
N LEU A 29 -13.22 -23.66 6.26
CA LEU A 29 -12.60 -24.73 7.03
C LEU A 29 -13.40 -25.07 8.30
N ILE A 30 -14.00 -24.06 8.93
CA ILE A 30 -14.70 -24.22 10.20
C ILE A 30 -16.22 -24.20 10.02
N GLY A 31 -16.91 -24.98 10.88
CA GLY A 31 -18.37 -25.11 10.87
C GLY A 31 -19.10 -23.85 11.36
N ALA A 32 -20.44 -23.93 11.32
CA ALA A 32 -21.33 -22.85 11.74
C ALA A 32 -21.33 -22.60 13.26
N THR A 33 -20.75 -23.49 14.05
CA THR A 33 -20.60 -23.36 15.51
C THR A 33 -19.53 -22.37 15.93
N THR A 34 -18.63 -21.97 15.02
CA THR A 34 -17.61 -20.95 15.28
C THR A 34 -18.01 -19.60 14.74
N GLU A 35 -17.95 -18.56 15.56
CA GLU A 35 -18.09 -17.18 15.14
C GLU A 35 -16.78 -16.64 14.56
N ILE A 36 -16.82 -16.00 13.41
CA ILE A 36 -15.70 -15.22 12.88
C ILE A 36 -16.09 -13.75 12.96
N VAL A 37 -15.30 -12.96 13.68
CA VAL A 37 -15.45 -11.51 13.76
C VAL A 37 -14.27 -10.86 13.05
N VAL A 38 -14.55 -9.98 12.10
CA VAL A 38 -13.52 -9.22 11.38
C VAL A 38 -13.65 -7.75 11.76
N ILE A 39 -12.60 -7.18 12.34
CA ILE A 39 -12.54 -5.76 12.72
C ILE A 39 -11.61 -5.05 11.74
N ASN A 40 -12.11 -4.02 11.05
CA ASN A 40 -11.32 -3.23 10.10
C ASN A 40 -11.80 -1.78 10.05
N SER A 41 -10.87 -0.85 9.86
CA SER A 41 -11.15 0.59 9.81
C SER A 41 -11.92 1.06 8.57
N THR A 42 -12.03 0.21 7.54
CA THR A 42 -12.82 0.48 6.32
C THR A 42 -13.70 -0.72 5.99
N ASP A 43 -14.80 -0.49 5.29
CA ASP A 43 -15.75 -1.52 4.83
C ASP A 43 -15.34 -2.21 3.51
N TYR A 44 -14.11 -2.00 3.08
CA TYR A 44 -13.61 -2.55 1.82
C TYR A 44 -12.19 -3.15 1.95
N PHE A 45 -11.93 -4.14 1.14
CA PHE A 45 -10.59 -4.60 0.79
C PHE A 45 -10.04 -3.73 -0.34
N LEU A 46 -8.84 -3.19 -0.18
CA LEU A 46 -8.14 -2.38 -1.18
C LEU A 46 -7.08 -3.21 -1.92
N TYR A 47 -7.16 -3.23 -3.25
CA TYR A 47 -6.16 -3.87 -4.10
C TYR A 47 -5.01 -2.90 -4.40
N LEU A 48 -4.11 -2.72 -3.41
CA LEU A 48 -2.98 -1.77 -3.42
C LEU A 48 -2.13 -1.77 -4.70
N PRO A 49 -1.83 -2.91 -5.37
CA PRO A 49 -0.95 -2.88 -6.54
C PRO A 49 -1.42 -2.04 -7.71
N LEU A 50 -2.70 -1.67 -7.77
CA LEU A 50 -3.23 -0.77 -8.81
C LEU A 50 -3.36 0.69 -8.37
N MET A 51 -2.94 1.05 -7.16
CA MET A 51 -2.99 2.44 -6.68
C MET A 51 -2.17 3.42 -7.54
N PRO A 52 -0.95 3.09 -8.03
CA PRO A 52 -0.22 3.98 -8.92
C PRO A 52 -0.99 4.34 -10.19
N GLN A 53 -1.82 3.42 -10.69
CA GLN A 53 -2.68 3.68 -11.84
C GLN A 53 -3.87 4.58 -11.50
N VAL A 54 -4.35 4.58 -10.24
CA VAL A 54 -5.35 5.55 -9.77
C VAL A 54 -4.77 6.95 -9.78
N THR A 55 -3.57 7.14 -9.24
CA THR A 55 -2.88 8.44 -9.25
C THR A 55 -2.56 8.91 -10.67
N GLY A 56 -2.18 7.99 -11.56
CA GLY A 56 -1.99 8.28 -12.98
C GLY A 56 -3.27 8.48 -13.80
N GLY A 57 -4.46 8.42 -13.17
CA GLY A 57 -5.75 8.59 -13.83
C GLY A 57 -6.18 7.44 -14.74
N LEU A 58 -5.54 6.26 -14.65
CA LEU A 58 -5.82 5.12 -15.54
C LEU A 58 -6.90 4.19 -15.00
N VAL A 59 -7.16 4.21 -13.70
CA VAL A 59 -8.13 3.33 -13.05
C VAL A 59 -8.92 4.13 -12.03
N GLU A 60 -10.23 3.97 -12.02
CA GLU A 60 -11.10 4.61 -11.04
C GLU A 60 -10.89 4.04 -9.63
N PRO A 61 -10.82 4.91 -8.59
CA PRO A 61 -10.61 4.48 -7.20
C PRO A 61 -11.61 3.44 -6.71
N ALA A 62 -12.86 3.53 -7.17
CA ALA A 62 -13.91 2.58 -6.82
C ALA A 62 -13.66 1.17 -7.35
N HIS A 63 -12.90 1.03 -8.45
CA HIS A 63 -12.74 -0.23 -9.14
C HIS A 63 -11.66 -1.13 -8.52
N ILE A 64 -10.74 -0.57 -7.73
CA ILE A 64 -9.73 -1.35 -6.99
C ILE A 64 -10.15 -1.72 -5.56
N ARG A 65 -11.41 -1.46 -5.19
CA ARG A 65 -11.99 -1.81 -3.89
C ARG A 65 -12.98 -2.96 -4.02
N ALA A 66 -13.06 -3.78 -2.99
CA ALA A 66 -14.06 -4.85 -2.89
C ALA A 66 -14.76 -4.79 -1.52
N SER A 67 -16.09 -4.66 -1.51
CA SER A 67 -16.87 -4.57 -0.27
C SER A 67 -16.65 -5.80 0.63
N LEU A 68 -16.26 -5.58 1.88
CA LEU A 68 -16.07 -6.63 2.88
C LEU A 68 -17.40 -7.25 3.26
N THR A 69 -18.44 -6.47 3.49
CA THR A 69 -19.77 -6.98 3.87
C THR A 69 -20.36 -7.90 2.81
N ARG A 70 -20.11 -7.65 1.52
CA ARG A 70 -20.53 -8.54 0.43
C ARG A 70 -19.67 -9.80 0.30
N ARG A 71 -18.40 -9.72 0.61
CA ARG A 71 -17.43 -10.82 0.43
C ARG A 71 -17.33 -11.73 1.65
N LEU A 72 -17.64 -11.21 2.85
CA LEU A 72 -17.52 -11.86 4.14
C LEU A 72 -18.90 -12.10 4.80
N ARG A 73 -19.91 -12.44 4.00
CA ARG A 73 -21.33 -12.55 4.45
C ARG A 73 -21.59 -13.49 5.61
N ARG A 74 -20.72 -14.46 5.88
CA ARG A 74 -20.84 -15.44 6.96
C ARG A 74 -20.16 -15.03 8.25
N MET A 75 -19.66 -13.79 8.30
CA MET A 75 -18.86 -13.27 9.40
C MET A 75 -19.52 -12.04 9.98
N ARG A 76 -19.29 -11.79 11.25
CA ARG A 76 -19.62 -10.51 11.86
C ARG A 76 -18.53 -9.50 11.49
N PHE A 77 -18.90 -8.48 10.75
CA PHE A 77 -18.02 -7.37 10.41
C PHE A 77 -18.21 -6.25 11.41
N VAL A 78 -17.11 -5.71 11.93
CA VAL A 78 -17.05 -4.55 12.82
C VAL A 78 -16.25 -3.46 12.11
N LEU A 79 -16.89 -2.33 11.81
CA LEU A 79 -16.23 -1.16 11.26
C LEU A 79 -15.59 -0.39 12.42
N GLY A 80 -14.27 -0.46 12.53
CA GLY A 80 -13.52 0.21 13.59
C GLY A 80 -12.03 -0.08 13.52
N THR A 81 -11.27 0.72 14.25
CA THR A 81 -9.82 0.56 14.44
C THR A 81 -9.58 -0.07 15.78
N VAL A 82 -8.82 -1.16 15.81
CA VAL A 82 -8.39 -1.77 17.07
C VAL A 82 -7.30 -0.91 17.69
N ASN A 83 -7.52 -0.49 18.91
CA ASN A 83 -6.60 0.34 19.68
C ASN A 83 -5.92 -0.40 20.85
N HIS A 84 -6.50 -1.52 21.31
CA HIS A 84 -5.92 -2.32 22.38
C HIS A 84 -6.28 -3.80 22.26
N VAL A 85 -5.36 -4.67 22.69
CA VAL A 85 -5.58 -6.11 22.82
C VAL A 85 -5.07 -6.55 24.19
N ASP A 86 -5.95 -7.04 25.01
CA ASP A 86 -5.60 -7.71 26.28
C ASP A 86 -5.44 -9.22 26.01
N ALA A 87 -4.19 -9.67 25.94
CA ALA A 87 -3.87 -11.07 25.68
C ALA A 87 -4.21 -11.99 26.87
N LYS A 88 -4.26 -11.47 28.11
CA LYS A 88 -4.56 -12.23 29.30
C LYS A 88 -6.08 -12.45 29.48
N GLN A 89 -6.84 -11.40 29.24
CA GLN A 89 -8.31 -11.46 29.32
C GLN A 89 -8.93 -11.95 27.99
N LYS A 90 -8.13 -12.07 26.92
CA LYS A 90 -8.56 -12.44 25.56
C LYS A 90 -9.64 -11.52 25.02
N VAL A 91 -9.40 -10.20 25.09
CA VAL A 91 -10.33 -9.16 24.66
C VAL A 91 -9.63 -8.21 23.68
N VAL A 92 -10.32 -7.87 22.61
CA VAL A 92 -9.93 -6.83 21.65
C VAL A 92 -10.84 -5.63 21.83
N SER A 93 -10.27 -4.45 22.03
CA SER A 93 -10.98 -3.17 22.09
C SER A 93 -10.84 -2.42 20.79
N TRP A 94 -11.91 -1.79 20.34
CA TRP A 94 -11.97 -1.05 19.07
C TRP A 94 -12.75 0.25 19.21
N GLU A 95 -12.41 1.20 18.35
CA GLU A 95 -13.11 2.47 18.15
C GLU A 95 -13.58 2.56 16.70
N GLY A 96 -14.83 2.91 16.51
CA GLY A 96 -15.45 3.07 15.20
C GLY A 96 -15.78 4.51 14.88
N PRO A 97 -16.41 4.74 13.72
CA PRO A 97 -16.88 6.07 13.33
C PRO A 97 -17.83 6.67 14.36
N GLU A 98 -17.87 8.02 14.40
CA GLU A 98 -18.79 8.80 15.24
C GLU A 98 -18.70 8.50 16.75
N GLY A 99 -17.50 8.07 17.20
CA GLY A 99 -17.26 7.78 18.62
C GLY A 99 -17.84 6.45 19.10
N SER A 100 -18.32 5.59 18.20
CA SER A 100 -18.69 4.23 18.57
C SER A 100 -17.48 3.45 19.04
N SER A 101 -17.66 2.60 20.05
CA SER A 101 -16.58 1.78 20.61
C SER A 101 -17.14 0.46 21.14
N GLY A 102 -16.27 -0.52 21.36
CA GLY A 102 -16.69 -1.78 21.93
C GLY A 102 -15.54 -2.74 22.17
N GLN A 103 -15.90 -3.88 22.71
CA GLN A 103 -14.99 -4.96 23.01
C GLN A 103 -15.50 -6.28 22.45
N VAL A 104 -14.58 -7.16 22.07
CA VAL A 104 -14.88 -8.51 21.57
C VAL A 104 -13.94 -9.50 22.23
N GLY A 105 -14.50 -10.49 22.93
CA GLY A 105 -13.74 -11.63 23.45
C GLY A 105 -13.39 -12.62 22.34
N TYR A 106 -12.30 -13.37 22.50
CA TYR A 106 -11.87 -14.37 21.52
C TYR A 106 -11.36 -15.66 22.15
N ASP A 107 -11.55 -16.77 21.46
CA ASP A 107 -10.83 -18.03 21.72
C ASP A 107 -9.54 -18.09 20.90
N ARG A 108 -9.56 -17.51 19.70
CA ARG A 108 -8.38 -17.34 18.83
C ARG A 108 -8.38 -15.95 18.22
N LEU A 109 -7.19 -15.36 18.14
CA LEU A 109 -6.97 -14.04 17.55
C LEU A 109 -6.00 -14.15 16.40
N ILE A 110 -6.34 -13.52 15.27
CA ILE A 110 -5.45 -13.36 14.09
C ILE A 110 -5.14 -11.88 13.94
N LEU A 111 -3.89 -11.49 14.17
CA LEU A 111 -3.42 -10.13 14.01
C LEU A 111 -2.89 -9.95 12.57
N THR A 112 -3.53 -9.06 11.83
CA THR A 112 -3.18 -8.70 10.44
C THR A 112 -3.34 -7.20 10.22
N ALA A 113 -2.94 -6.39 11.22
CA ALA A 113 -3.06 -4.93 11.20
C ALA A 113 -2.25 -4.26 10.08
N GLY A 114 -1.31 -4.99 9.49
CA GLY A 114 -0.53 -4.51 8.35
C GLY A 114 0.62 -3.60 8.76
N SER A 115 0.77 -2.48 8.05
CA SER A 115 1.89 -1.57 8.20
C SER A 115 1.47 -0.12 7.96
N VAL A 116 2.29 0.83 8.41
CA VAL A 116 2.14 2.27 8.19
C VAL A 116 3.36 2.84 7.46
N ASN A 117 3.30 4.09 7.00
CA ASN A 117 4.44 4.76 6.38
C ASN A 117 5.65 4.76 7.32
N LYS A 118 6.82 4.42 6.77
CA LYS A 118 8.07 4.57 7.50
C LYS A 118 8.54 6.00 7.40
N LEU A 119 8.47 6.73 8.50
CA LEU A 119 8.99 8.09 8.59
C LEU A 119 10.45 8.06 9.02
N LEU A 120 11.23 8.99 8.47
CA LEU A 120 12.60 9.27 8.88
C LEU A 120 12.61 10.60 9.65
N PRO A 121 13.55 10.83 10.56
CA PRO A 121 13.67 12.07 11.33
C PRO A 121 14.25 13.20 10.46
N ILE A 122 13.51 13.57 9.42
CA ILE A 122 13.83 14.66 8.49
C ILE A 122 12.97 15.85 8.88
N PRO A 123 13.56 17.04 9.17
CA PRO A 123 12.79 18.24 9.47
C PRO A 123 11.76 18.55 8.38
N GLY A 124 10.55 18.94 8.77
CA GLY A 124 9.45 19.29 7.88
C GLY A 124 8.83 18.13 7.08
N LEU A 125 9.35 16.90 7.21
CA LEU A 125 8.84 15.78 6.42
C LEU A 125 7.33 15.54 6.63
N ALA A 126 6.89 15.50 7.88
CA ALA A 126 5.48 15.26 8.21
C ALA A 126 4.56 16.37 7.68
N ASP A 127 5.06 17.60 7.61
CA ASP A 127 4.31 18.78 7.18
C ASP A 127 4.19 18.89 5.65
N TYR A 128 5.27 18.56 4.92
CA TYR A 128 5.40 18.87 3.49
C TYR A 128 5.28 17.65 2.58
N ALA A 129 5.55 16.42 3.06
CA ALA A 129 5.50 15.25 2.21
C ALA A 129 4.09 14.63 2.14
N HIS A 130 3.77 14.03 1.00
CA HIS A 130 2.52 13.31 0.74
C HIS A 130 2.79 11.81 0.77
N GLY A 131 2.00 11.06 1.55
CA GLY A 131 2.04 9.62 1.61
C GLY A 131 1.40 8.94 0.38
N PHE A 132 1.61 7.63 0.29
CA PHE A 132 1.01 6.83 -0.77
C PHE A 132 0.70 5.40 -0.26
N ARG A 133 -0.29 5.28 0.61
CA ARG A 133 -0.63 4.02 1.25
C ARG A 133 -2.13 3.69 1.25
N THR A 134 -2.97 4.70 1.31
CA THR A 134 -4.43 4.57 1.31
C THR A 134 -5.02 5.04 0.00
N ILE A 135 -6.27 4.65 -0.28
CA ILE A 135 -6.98 5.16 -1.47
C ILE A 135 -7.20 6.68 -1.39
N ALA A 136 -7.40 7.20 -0.18
CA ALA A 136 -7.55 8.63 0.03
C ALA A 136 -6.26 9.39 -0.32
N GLU A 137 -5.09 8.88 0.11
CA GLU A 137 -3.79 9.46 -0.28
C GLU A 137 -3.56 9.40 -1.79
N ALA A 138 -3.92 8.30 -2.46
CA ALA A 138 -3.76 8.18 -3.92
C ALA A 138 -4.68 9.17 -4.69
N MET A 139 -5.91 9.36 -4.23
CA MET A 139 -6.85 10.33 -4.79
C MET A 139 -6.39 11.76 -4.53
N TYR A 140 -6.01 12.07 -3.29
CA TYR A 140 -5.44 13.37 -2.95
C TYR A 140 -4.20 13.68 -3.79
N LEU A 141 -3.27 12.73 -3.92
CA LEU A 141 -2.04 12.93 -4.69
C LEU A 141 -2.32 13.18 -6.18
N ARG A 142 -3.30 12.49 -6.77
CA ARG A 142 -3.76 12.77 -8.15
C ARG A 142 -4.26 14.21 -8.27
N ASP A 143 -5.18 14.60 -7.40
CA ASP A 143 -5.78 15.94 -7.44
C ASP A 143 -4.73 17.02 -7.13
N HIS A 144 -3.83 16.78 -6.19
CA HIS A 144 -2.71 17.68 -5.88
C HIS A 144 -1.80 17.90 -7.10
N ILE A 145 -1.40 16.83 -7.81
CA ILE A 145 -0.54 16.94 -9.00
C ILE A 145 -1.24 17.76 -10.09
N ILE A 146 -2.52 17.51 -10.35
CA ILE A 146 -3.31 18.26 -11.33
C ILE A 146 -3.41 19.72 -10.93
N ARG A 147 -3.76 20.01 -9.67
CA ARG A 147 -3.86 21.36 -9.12
C ARG A 147 -2.55 22.12 -9.20
N GLN A 148 -1.40 21.48 -8.95
CA GLN A 148 -0.11 22.14 -9.10
C GLN A 148 0.13 22.62 -10.54
N LEU A 149 -0.24 21.83 -11.55
CA LEU A 149 -0.17 22.24 -12.95
C LEU A 149 -1.16 23.35 -13.30
N GLU A 150 -2.39 23.29 -12.80
CA GLU A 150 -3.40 24.36 -12.97
C GLU A 150 -2.88 25.69 -12.39
N LEU A 151 -2.36 25.69 -11.17
CA LEU A 151 -1.79 26.87 -10.53
C LEU A 151 -0.52 27.35 -11.25
N ALA A 152 0.35 26.44 -11.70
CA ALA A 152 1.52 26.81 -12.49
C ALA A 152 1.17 27.48 -13.80
N SER A 153 0.05 27.07 -14.44
CA SER A 153 -0.39 27.63 -15.73
C SER A 153 -0.80 29.11 -15.65
N VAL A 154 -1.15 29.59 -14.45
CA VAL A 154 -1.55 31.00 -14.19
C VAL A 154 -0.55 31.76 -13.33
N ALA A 155 0.51 31.10 -12.84
CA ALA A 155 1.54 31.74 -12.00
C ALA A 155 2.32 32.78 -12.82
N THR A 156 2.47 33.97 -12.26
CA THR A 156 3.26 35.06 -12.86
C THR A 156 4.73 35.03 -12.43
N ASP A 157 5.01 34.48 -11.22
CA ASP A 157 6.35 34.29 -10.71
C ASP A 157 7.00 33.05 -11.32
N PRO A 158 8.15 33.16 -12.00
CA PRO A 158 8.87 32.03 -12.59
C PRO A 158 9.33 30.99 -11.57
N GLU A 159 9.78 31.41 -10.37
CA GLU A 159 10.27 30.49 -9.32
C GLU A 159 9.10 29.66 -8.75
N GLU A 160 7.96 30.30 -8.50
CA GLU A 160 6.76 29.59 -8.05
C GLU A 160 6.23 28.63 -9.13
N ARG A 161 6.29 29.04 -10.39
CA ARG A 161 5.92 28.18 -11.54
C ARG A 161 6.84 26.96 -11.62
N GLU A 162 8.14 27.12 -11.47
CA GLU A 162 9.11 26.02 -11.45
C GLU A 162 8.83 25.08 -10.28
N ALA A 163 8.63 25.61 -9.07
CA ALA A 163 8.33 24.81 -7.88
C ALA A 163 7.06 23.95 -8.06
N ARG A 164 6.01 24.51 -8.70
CA ARG A 164 4.77 23.78 -8.98
C ARG A 164 4.91 22.74 -10.09
N CYS A 165 5.81 22.95 -11.03
CA CYS A 165 6.10 21.99 -12.12
C CYS A 165 7.15 20.95 -11.75
N THR A 166 7.68 20.96 -10.52
CA THR A 166 8.69 20.01 -10.04
C THR A 166 8.08 19.05 -9.02
N PHE A 167 8.19 17.75 -9.28
CA PHE A 167 7.68 16.67 -8.46
C PHE A 167 8.83 15.80 -7.98
N VAL A 168 8.99 15.65 -6.66
CA VAL A 168 10.06 14.87 -6.04
C VAL A 168 9.49 13.63 -5.38
N VAL A 169 9.87 12.44 -5.86
CA VAL A 169 9.50 11.15 -5.28
C VAL A 169 10.71 10.58 -4.55
N VAL A 170 10.54 10.25 -3.28
CA VAL A 170 11.59 9.61 -2.46
C VAL A 170 11.22 8.17 -2.21
N GLY A 171 12.14 7.26 -2.55
CA GLY A 171 11.96 5.82 -2.50
C GLY A 171 11.80 5.20 -3.91
N ALA A 172 12.87 4.61 -4.43
CA ALA A 172 12.89 3.98 -5.76
C ALA A 172 12.62 2.46 -5.71
N GLY A 173 11.81 2.03 -4.74
CA GLY A 173 11.18 0.72 -4.72
C GLY A 173 10.02 0.61 -5.73
N TYR A 174 9.21 -0.44 -5.62
CA TYR A 174 8.08 -0.66 -6.54
C TYR A 174 7.12 0.52 -6.57
N THR A 175 6.60 0.94 -5.42
CA THR A 175 5.60 2.00 -5.32
C THR A 175 6.09 3.32 -5.91
N GLY A 176 7.25 3.83 -5.45
CA GLY A 176 7.74 5.12 -5.92
C GLY A 176 8.10 5.11 -7.41
N THR A 177 8.64 3.99 -7.91
CA THR A 177 8.93 3.82 -9.34
C THR A 177 7.66 3.88 -10.18
N GLU A 178 6.60 3.18 -9.77
CA GLU A 178 5.33 3.16 -10.49
C GLU A 178 4.58 4.50 -10.38
N VAL A 179 4.59 5.14 -9.20
CA VAL A 179 4.01 6.48 -9.01
C VAL A 179 4.70 7.50 -9.92
N ALA A 180 6.04 7.53 -9.92
CA ALA A 180 6.79 8.44 -10.80
C ALA A 180 6.49 8.16 -12.28
N ALA A 181 6.45 6.88 -12.68
CA ALA A 181 6.20 6.47 -14.07
C ALA A 181 4.80 6.84 -14.56
N GLN A 182 3.76 6.56 -13.76
CA GLN A 182 2.37 6.80 -14.14
C GLN A 182 2.03 8.30 -14.10
N SER A 183 2.45 9.00 -13.04
CA SER A 183 2.16 10.43 -12.88
C SER A 183 2.95 11.29 -13.87
N GLN A 184 4.17 10.91 -14.23
CA GLN A 184 4.93 11.59 -15.29
C GLN A 184 4.19 11.54 -16.63
N LEU A 185 3.61 10.39 -17.00
CA LEU A 185 2.83 10.27 -18.23
C LEU A 185 1.54 11.11 -18.16
N MET A 186 0.89 11.14 -17.03
CA MET A 186 -0.30 11.96 -16.79
C MET A 186 0.03 13.45 -16.95
N THR A 187 1.03 13.95 -16.25
CA THR A 187 1.42 15.36 -16.29
C THR A 187 1.91 15.79 -17.67
N THR A 188 2.62 14.92 -18.39
CA THR A 188 3.02 15.20 -19.80
C THR A 188 1.81 15.36 -20.72
N ARG A 189 0.75 14.59 -20.52
CA ARG A 189 -0.50 14.72 -21.28
C ARG A 189 -1.22 16.02 -20.92
N LEU A 190 -1.39 16.28 -19.62
CA LEU A 190 -2.08 17.48 -19.13
C LEU A 190 -1.39 18.78 -19.55
N ALA A 191 -0.07 18.87 -19.42
CA ALA A 191 0.68 20.07 -19.80
C ALA A 191 0.48 20.47 -21.27
N ARG A 192 0.25 19.49 -22.16
CA ARG A 192 -0.04 19.76 -23.59
C ARG A 192 -1.41 20.41 -23.81
N THR A 193 -2.34 20.25 -22.90
CA THR A 193 -3.69 20.84 -22.97
C THR A 193 -3.80 22.18 -22.24
N MET A 194 -2.74 22.62 -21.55
CA MET A 194 -2.70 23.86 -20.77
C MET A 194 -1.85 24.92 -21.46
N PRO A 195 -2.45 25.92 -22.16
CA PRO A 195 -1.67 26.92 -22.89
C PRO A 195 -0.67 27.70 -22.01
N GLY A 196 -0.99 27.95 -20.73
CA GLY A 196 -0.11 28.62 -19.79
C GLY A 196 1.16 27.84 -19.43
N LEU A 197 1.22 26.55 -19.79
CA LEU A 197 2.41 25.70 -19.63
C LEU A 197 3.17 25.46 -20.93
N ALA A 198 2.83 26.18 -22.02
CA ALA A 198 3.53 26.04 -23.28
C ALA A 198 5.04 26.36 -23.10
N GLY A 199 5.89 25.39 -23.43
CA GLY A 199 7.35 25.51 -23.26
C GLY A 199 7.87 25.29 -21.82
N GLN A 200 6.98 25.10 -20.83
CA GLN A 200 7.37 24.81 -19.46
C GLN A 200 7.79 23.33 -19.31
N GLN A 201 8.95 23.10 -18.75
CA GLN A 201 9.40 21.76 -18.42
C GLN A 201 8.68 21.25 -17.16
N ILE A 202 8.05 20.08 -17.28
CA ILE A 202 7.53 19.35 -16.11
C ILE A 202 8.63 18.39 -15.64
N ARG A 203 9.15 18.64 -14.44
CA ARG A 203 10.30 17.95 -13.88
C ARG A 203 9.86 16.87 -12.90
N TRP A 204 10.29 15.65 -13.11
CA TRP A 204 10.12 14.54 -12.19
C TRP A 204 11.47 14.05 -11.70
N MET A 205 11.62 13.97 -10.38
CA MET A 205 12.82 13.42 -9.73
C MET A 205 12.45 12.20 -8.92
N LEU A 206 13.20 11.11 -9.06
CA LEU A 206 13.07 9.89 -8.26
C LEU A 206 14.38 9.66 -7.51
N LEU A 207 14.32 9.74 -6.18
CA LEU A 207 15.46 9.66 -5.28
C LEU A 207 15.44 8.37 -4.48
N ASP A 208 16.60 7.76 -4.23
CA ASP A 208 16.77 6.69 -3.25
C ASP A 208 18.22 6.63 -2.75
N THR A 209 18.42 6.21 -1.51
CA THR A 209 19.74 5.93 -0.95
C THR A 209 20.36 4.65 -1.49
N ALA A 210 19.57 3.76 -2.07
CA ALA A 210 20.04 2.53 -2.71
C ALA A 210 20.93 2.84 -3.93
N PRO A 211 21.87 1.93 -4.29
CA PRO A 211 22.76 2.14 -5.43
C PRO A 211 22.08 1.97 -6.79
N ARG A 212 20.87 1.43 -6.83
CA ARG A 212 20.09 1.22 -8.07
C ARG A 212 18.58 1.23 -7.83
N LEU A 213 17.84 1.55 -8.85
CA LEU A 213 16.38 1.46 -8.93
C LEU A 213 15.93 0.02 -8.71
N LEU A 214 14.81 -0.19 -7.97
CA LEU A 214 14.21 -1.50 -7.75
C LEU A 214 15.25 -2.54 -7.28
N PRO A 215 15.88 -2.34 -6.11
CA PRO A 215 17.03 -3.15 -5.69
C PRO A 215 16.72 -4.65 -5.54
N GLN A 216 15.46 -5.03 -5.32
CA GLN A 216 15.02 -6.43 -5.23
C GLN A 216 14.82 -7.11 -6.59
N LEU A 217 14.72 -6.33 -7.67
CA LEU A 217 14.54 -6.85 -9.02
C LEU A 217 15.89 -7.30 -9.62
N ASP A 218 15.86 -8.22 -10.58
CA ASP A 218 17.04 -8.57 -11.37
C ASP A 218 17.75 -7.31 -11.91
N PRO A 219 19.09 -7.21 -11.80
CA PRO A 219 19.84 -6.02 -12.21
C PRO A 219 19.59 -5.58 -13.66
N ARG A 220 19.35 -6.53 -14.57
CA ARG A 220 19.04 -6.21 -15.99
C ARG A 220 17.70 -5.55 -16.14
N LEU A 221 16.69 -6.00 -15.38
CA LEU A 221 15.34 -5.41 -15.37
C LEU A 221 15.34 -4.06 -14.67
N SER A 222 16.08 -3.92 -13.55
CA SER A 222 16.32 -2.63 -12.89
C SER A 222 16.90 -1.60 -13.87
N LYS A 223 17.95 -1.97 -14.62
CA LYS A 223 18.56 -1.11 -15.65
C LYS A 223 17.60 -0.79 -16.78
N THR A 224 16.69 -1.70 -17.13
CA THR A 224 15.66 -1.45 -18.14
C THR A 224 14.63 -0.45 -17.64
N ALA A 225 14.16 -0.55 -16.39
CA ALA A 225 13.26 0.40 -15.77
C ALA A 225 13.90 1.80 -15.68
N ASP A 226 15.16 1.91 -15.25
CA ASP A 226 15.93 3.15 -15.20
C ASP A 226 16.00 3.82 -16.58
N ARG A 227 16.32 3.04 -17.62
CA ARG A 227 16.36 3.55 -19.00
C ARG A 227 15.01 4.06 -19.49
N VAL A 228 13.92 3.38 -19.14
CA VAL A 228 12.56 3.82 -19.52
C VAL A 228 12.22 5.15 -18.87
N LEU A 229 12.47 5.29 -17.57
CA LEU A 229 12.19 6.52 -16.83
C LEU A 229 13.03 7.70 -17.35
N ARG A 230 14.35 7.52 -17.49
CA ARG A 230 15.25 8.57 -18.00
C ARG A 230 14.89 9.02 -19.43
N ARG A 231 14.51 8.09 -20.32
CA ARG A 231 14.04 8.43 -21.67
C ARG A 231 12.75 9.26 -21.68
N ARG A 232 11.96 9.20 -20.60
CA ARG A 232 10.75 10.02 -20.42
C ARG A 232 11.05 11.34 -19.69
N GLY A 233 12.31 11.64 -19.39
CA GLY A 233 12.71 12.85 -18.70
C GLY A 233 12.64 12.78 -17.18
N VAL A 234 12.44 11.59 -16.57
CA VAL A 234 12.54 11.45 -15.11
C VAL A 234 14.01 11.44 -14.69
N GLU A 235 14.38 12.32 -13.79
CA GLU A 235 15.70 12.37 -13.17
C GLU A 235 15.79 11.28 -12.09
N VAL A 236 16.44 10.18 -12.40
CA VAL A 236 16.68 9.09 -11.43
C VAL A 236 18.02 9.36 -10.73
N ARG A 237 17.99 9.64 -9.42
CA ARG A 237 19.15 9.99 -8.59
C ARG A 237 19.32 8.99 -7.47
N MET A 238 20.18 8.00 -7.69
CA MET A 238 20.52 6.98 -6.70
C MET A 238 21.64 7.45 -5.77
N GLY A 239 21.69 6.92 -4.55
CA GLY A 239 22.64 7.34 -3.51
C GLY A 239 22.29 8.68 -2.89
N GLN A 240 21.09 9.23 -3.11
CA GLN A 240 20.64 10.53 -2.62
C GLN A 240 19.31 10.41 -1.87
N SER A 241 19.07 11.34 -0.96
CA SER A 241 17.82 11.48 -0.21
C SER A 241 17.52 12.95 0.06
N VAL A 242 16.34 13.22 0.62
CA VAL A 242 15.99 14.52 1.18
C VAL A 242 16.60 14.63 2.58
N ALA A 243 17.24 15.76 2.87
CA ALA A 243 17.80 16.10 4.17
C ALA A 243 16.88 17.03 4.97
N ASP A 244 16.12 17.89 4.27
CA ASP A 244 15.16 18.82 4.87
C ASP A 244 14.00 19.09 3.89
N ALA A 245 12.81 19.27 4.40
CA ALA A 245 11.62 19.64 3.64
C ALA A 245 11.06 20.97 4.16
N LEU A 246 10.94 21.94 3.28
CA LEU A 246 10.53 23.29 3.62
C LEU A 246 9.39 23.76 2.70
N ASP A 247 8.81 24.91 3.03
CA ASP A 247 7.80 25.50 2.16
C ASP A 247 8.42 25.92 0.82
N GLY A 248 7.96 25.32 -0.26
CA GLY A 248 8.37 25.63 -1.62
C GLY A 248 9.67 24.95 -2.11
N TYR A 249 10.43 24.24 -1.27
CA TYR A 249 11.59 23.49 -1.72
C TYR A 249 11.99 22.34 -0.79
N VAL A 250 12.77 21.43 -1.31
CA VAL A 250 13.46 20.40 -0.52
C VAL A 250 14.97 20.59 -0.61
N GLN A 251 15.68 20.30 0.48
CA GLN A 251 17.13 20.21 0.46
C GLN A 251 17.54 18.74 0.36
N LEU A 252 18.34 18.41 -0.64
CA LEU A 252 18.88 17.07 -0.83
C LEU A 252 20.07 16.81 0.10
N SER A 253 20.39 15.53 0.31
CA SER A 253 21.57 15.10 1.08
C SER A 253 22.91 15.61 0.49
N THR A 254 22.91 16.05 -0.75
CA THR A 254 24.05 16.69 -1.43
C THR A 254 24.21 18.18 -1.12
N GLY A 255 23.25 18.79 -0.42
CA GLY A 255 23.16 20.23 -0.20
C GLY A 255 22.42 21.01 -1.30
N GLU A 256 22.05 20.36 -2.41
CA GLU A 256 21.26 20.99 -3.48
C GLU A 256 19.85 21.34 -2.98
N LYS A 257 19.41 22.56 -3.28
CA LYS A 257 18.03 23.00 -3.06
C LYS A 257 17.22 22.79 -4.34
N VAL A 258 16.11 22.10 -4.23
CA VAL A 258 15.21 21.81 -5.34
C VAL A 258 13.87 22.49 -5.08
N PRO A 259 13.49 23.52 -5.86
CA PRO A 259 12.18 24.12 -5.76
C PRO A 259 11.10 23.06 -6.05
N THR A 260 10.16 22.89 -5.12
CA THR A 260 9.03 21.96 -5.31
C THR A 260 7.92 22.23 -4.31
N ARG A 261 6.67 22.08 -4.75
CA ARG A 261 5.46 22.03 -3.92
C ARG A 261 4.97 20.58 -3.72
N SER A 262 5.70 19.59 -4.25
CA SER A 262 5.24 18.21 -4.33
C SER A 262 6.34 17.24 -3.91
N LEU A 263 6.43 16.95 -2.61
CA LEU A 263 7.29 15.91 -2.06
C LEU A 263 6.45 14.65 -1.82
N ILE A 264 6.74 13.56 -2.52
CA ILE A 264 6.00 12.29 -2.46
C ILE A 264 6.85 11.25 -1.75
N TRP A 265 6.32 10.68 -0.65
CA TRP A 265 7.09 9.82 0.24
C TRP A 265 6.76 8.35 0.04
N CYS A 266 7.68 7.59 -0.53
CA CYS A 266 7.56 6.15 -0.84
C CYS A 266 8.71 5.31 -0.24
N VAL A 267 9.28 5.72 0.91
CA VAL A 267 10.51 5.13 1.52
C VAL A 267 10.26 3.77 2.21
N GLY A 268 9.13 3.15 1.95
CA GLY A 268 8.77 1.88 2.54
C GLY A 268 7.84 2.02 3.75
N VAL A 269 7.66 0.92 4.45
CA VAL A 269 6.68 0.79 5.53
C VAL A 269 7.30 0.21 6.80
N ARG A 270 6.67 0.45 7.94
CA ARG A 270 6.92 -0.24 9.20
C ARG A 270 5.66 -0.93 9.69
N ALA A 271 5.78 -1.93 10.54
CA ALA A 271 4.62 -2.59 11.14
C ALA A 271 3.70 -1.58 11.83
N ASP A 272 2.42 -1.93 11.89
CA ASP A 272 1.43 -1.12 12.59
C ASP A 272 1.81 -0.96 14.08
N PRO A 273 1.75 0.25 14.65
CA PRO A 273 2.11 0.52 16.04
C PRO A 273 1.33 -0.29 17.08
N LEU A 274 0.16 -0.80 16.73
CA LEU A 274 -0.60 -1.71 17.60
C LEU A 274 0.26 -2.87 18.12
N MET A 275 1.22 -3.35 17.32
CA MET A 275 2.08 -4.48 17.71
C MET A 275 2.99 -4.15 18.89
N GLU A 276 3.49 -2.93 18.96
CA GLU A 276 4.34 -2.44 20.04
C GLU A 276 3.56 -2.29 21.37
N GLY A 277 2.25 -2.01 21.27
CA GLY A 277 1.34 -1.89 22.42
C GLY A 277 0.92 -3.22 23.08
N LEU A 278 1.24 -4.39 22.49
CA LEU A 278 0.77 -5.69 22.96
C LEU A 278 1.58 -6.27 24.12
N SER A 279 2.72 -5.68 24.49
CA SER A 279 3.67 -6.25 25.48
C SER A 279 4.11 -7.70 25.13
N LEU A 280 4.14 -8.03 23.84
CA LEU A 280 4.62 -9.30 23.30
C LEU A 280 5.95 -9.08 22.52
N PRO A 281 6.78 -10.12 22.34
CA PRO A 281 8.07 -9.96 21.65
C PRO A 281 7.92 -9.43 20.21
N THR A 282 8.72 -8.41 19.88
CA THR A 282 8.77 -7.84 18.53
C THR A 282 10.20 -7.85 17.96
N ASP A 283 10.31 -8.02 16.66
CA ASP A 283 11.52 -7.76 15.87
C ASP A 283 11.26 -6.60 14.91
N ARG A 284 11.96 -5.49 15.12
CA ARG A 284 11.81 -4.23 14.35
C ARG A 284 10.35 -3.77 14.26
N GLY A 285 9.62 -3.84 15.38
CA GLY A 285 8.21 -3.49 15.49
C GLY A 285 7.23 -4.54 14.94
N ARG A 286 7.71 -5.65 14.39
CA ARG A 286 6.89 -6.78 13.91
C ARG A 286 6.77 -7.83 15.02
N LEU A 287 5.58 -8.33 15.23
CA LEU A 287 5.33 -9.35 16.25
C LEU A 287 6.07 -10.64 15.90
N VAL A 288 6.87 -11.16 16.84
CA VAL A 288 7.60 -12.42 16.66
C VAL A 288 6.61 -13.59 16.64
N VAL A 289 6.75 -14.46 15.65
CA VAL A 289 5.92 -15.67 15.50
C VAL A 289 6.80 -16.87 15.11
N ASP A 290 6.30 -18.07 15.37
CA ASP A 290 6.91 -19.31 14.89
C ASP A 290 6.61 -19.56 13.38
N GLU A 291 7.10 -20.67 12.85
CA GLU A 291 6.86 -21.07 11.45
C GLU A 291 5.40 -21.41 11.13
N PHE A 292 4.55 -21.61 12.16
CA PHE A 292 3.11 -21.77 12.05
C PHE A 292 2.35 -20.45 12.17
N MET A 293 3.08 -19.33 12.30
CA MET A 293 2.54 -17.99 12.52
C MET A 293 1.82 -17.81 13.87
N LYS A 294 2.19 -18.59 14.87
CA LYS A 294 1.69 -18.54 16.23
C LYS A 294 2.66 -17.73 17.10
N VAL A 295 2.13 -16.92 18.01
CA VAL A 295 2.96 -16.18 18.96
C VAL A 295 3.43 -17.14 20.07
N PRO A 296 4.75 -17.27 20.33
CA PRO A 296 5.27 -18.27 21.27
C PRO A 296 4.67 -18.18 22.68
N ASP A 297 4.61 -16.98 23.25
CA ASP A 297 4.14 -16.76 24.63
C ASP A 297 2.63 -16.50 24.73
N ALA A 298 1.90 -16.56 23.62
CA ALA A 298 0.46 -16.35 23.57
C ALA A 298 -0.21 -17.34 22.60
N PRO A 299 -0.42 -18.60 23.04
CA PRO A 299 -0.81 -19.72 22.17
C PRO A 299 -2.15 -19.57 21.46
N ASP A 300 -2.97 -18.63 21.87
CA ASP A 300 -4.26 -18.33 21.24
C ASP A 300 -4.16 -17.19 20.21
N ILE A 301 -2.97 -16.57 20.07
CA ILE A 301 -2.71 -15.46 19.16
C ILE A 301 -1.85 -15.93 18.00
N PHE A 302 -2.30 -15.61 16.79
CA PHE A 302 -1.61 -15.79 15.52
C PHE A 302 -1.39 -14.43 14.87
N ALA A 303 -0.29 -14.26 14.12
CA ALA A 303 -0.07 -13.03 13.38
C ALA A 303 0.58 -13.31 12.03
N CYS A 304 0.22 -12.54 11.01
CA CYS A 304 0.80 -12.67 9.67
C CYS A 304 0.68 -11.39 8.84
N GLY A 305 1.34 -11.37 7.71
CA GLY A 305 1.49 -10.18 6.87
C GLY A 305 2.53 -9.21 7.43
N ASP A 306 2.37 -7.92 7.13
CA ASP A 306 3.40 -6.92 7.42
C ASP A 306 3.63 -6.70 8.92
N CYS A 307 2.64 -6.96 9.76
CA CYS A 307 2.72 -6.79 11.22
C CYS A 307 3.44 -7.95 11.95
N ALA A 308 3.79 -9.05 11.26
CA ALA A 308 4.43 -10.21 11.86
C ALA A 308 5.80 -10.54 11.25
N ALA A 309 6.76 -10.92 12.09
CA ALA A 309 8.09 -11.37 11.70
C ALA A 309 8.07 -12.89 11.41
N VAL A 310 7.39 -13.28 10.34
CA VAL A 310 7.24 -14.68 9.94
C VAL A 310 8.58 -15.21 9.42
N PRO A 311 9.14 -16.33 9.97
CA PRO A 311 10.39 -16.91 9.52
C PRO A 311 10.36 -17.28 8.03
N ASP A 312 11.43 -16.97 7.29
CA ASP A 312 11.61 -17.44 5.91
C ASP A 312 12.34 -18.78 5.89
N LEU A 313 11.58 -19.86 5.80
CA LEU A 313 12.14 -21.21 5.76
C LEU A 313 12.96 -21.52 4.49
N THR A 314 12.97 -20.63 3.51
CA THR A 314 13.84 -20.72 2.33
C THR A 314 15.18 -20.02 2.53
N ARG A 315 15.28 -19.15 3.55
CA ARG A 315 16.46 -18.42 3.96
C ARG A 315 16.60 -18.42 5.49
N PRO A 316 17.19 -19.49 6.07
CA PRO A 316 17.31 -19.64 7.52
C PRO A 316 17.93 -18.40 8.19
N GLY A 317 17.30 -17.93 9.27
CA GLY A 317 17.71 -16.72 10.00
C GLY A 317 17.16 -15.42 9.45
N GLU A 318 16.46 -15.42 8.32
CA GLU A 318 15.74 -14.26 7.80
C GLU A 318 14.23 -14.34 8.09
N VAL A 319 13.56 -13.20 8.00
CA VAL A 319 12.11 -13.09 8.06
C VAL A 319 11.54 -12.66 6.71
N CYS A 320 10.33 -13.11 6.40
CA CYS A 320 9.63 -12.78 5.16
C CYS A 320 9.47 -11.27 4.99
N GLY A 321 9.60 -10.79 3.75
CA GLY A 321 9.40 -9.38 3.40
C GLY A 321 7.93 -8.93 3.53
N MET A 322 7.73 -7.64 3.73
CA MET A 322 6.40 -7.00 3.75
C MET A 322 5.88 -6.81 2.33
N THR A 323 5.24 -7.85 1.77
CA THR A 323 4.69 -7.82 0.42
C THR A 323 3.28 -8.39 0.37
N ALA A 324 2.47 -7.94 -0.58
CA ALA A 324 1.13 -8.47 -0.81
C ALA A 324 1.14 -9.99 -1.10
N GLN A 325 2.17 -10.51 -1.76
CA GLN A 325 2.31 -11.95 -2.03
C GLN A 325 2.46 -12.74 -0.74
N HIS A 326 3.37 -12.32 0.17
CA HIS A 326 3.54 -12.96 1.48
C HIS A 326 2.24 -12.85 2.27
N ALA A 327 1.69 -11.65 2.42
CA ALA A 327 0.49 -11.40 3.19
C ALA A 327 -0.70 -12.28 2.74
N GLN A 328 -0.94 -12.38 1.43
CA GLN A 328 -2.02 -13.20 0.89
C GLN A 328 -1.86 -14.69 1.20
N ARG A 329 -0.64 -15.24 1.07
CA ARG A 329 -0.36 -16.67 1.29
C ARG A 329 -0.33 -17.02 2.76
N GLN A 330 0.30 -16.16 3.56
CA GLN A 330 0.31 -16.30 5.01
C GLN A 330 -1.12 -16.23 5.55
N GLY A 331 -1.96 -15.31 5.07
CA GLY A 331 -3.36 -15.22 5.45
C GLY A 331 -4.15 -16.51 5.16
N LYS A 332 -3.96 -17.13 4.00
CA LYS A 332 -4.59 -18.42 3.73
C LYS A 332 -4.08 -19.51 4.68
N LEU A 333 -2.79 -19.58 4.90
CA LEU A 333 -2.19 -20.64 5.70
C LEU A 333 -2.48 -20.47 7.20
N VAL A 334 -2.48 -19.26 7.73
CA VAL A 334 -2.83 -19.01 9.15
C VAL A 334 -4.27 -19.46 9.44
N ALA A 335 -5.18 -19.34 8.47
CA ALA A 335 -6.54 -19.88 8.61
C ALA A 335 -6.54 -21.39 8.86
N HIS A 336 -5.71 -22.16 8.13
CA HIS A 336 -5.55 -23.61 8.38
C HIS A 336 -4.94 -23.89 9.75
N ASN A 337 -3.96 -23.10 10.18
CA ASN A 337 -3.30 -23.29 11.48
C ASN A 337 -4.24 -22.95 12.65
N VAL A 338 -5.07 -21.93 12.50
CA VAL A 338 -6.13 -21.60 13.46
C VAL A 338 -7.20 -22.68 13.49
N ALA A 339 -7.67 -23.17 12.34
CA ALA A 339 -8.61 -24.29 12.26
C ALA A 339 -8.06 -25.56 12.95
N ALA A 340 -6.77 -25.87 12.73
CA ALA A 340 -6.09 -26.98 13.39
C ALA A 340 -6.05 -26.81 14.92
N SER A 341 -5.83 -25.58 15.43
CA SER A 341 -5.86 -25.29 16.86
C SER A 341 -7.26 -25.41 17.49
N LEU A 342 -8.30 -25.46 16.67
CA LEU A 342 -9.69 -25.72 17.03
C LEU A 342 -10.13 -27.16 16.70
N GLY A 343 -9.18 -28.06 16.42
CA GLY A 343 -9.45 -29.47 16.15
C GLY A 343 -9.78 -29.83 14.70
N THR A 344 -9.64 -28.88 13.74
CA THR A 344 -9.95 -29.13 12.33
C THR A 344 -8.69 -29.12 11.47
N GLY A 345 -8.26 -30.28 10.98
CA GLY A 345 -7.08 -30.42 10.11
C GLY A 345 -5.75 -30.45 10.88
N THR A 346 -4.65 -30.13 10.18
CA THR A 346 -3.27 -30.14 10.73
C THR A 346 -2.57 -28.82 10.44
N ALA A 347 -1.80 -28.32 11.39
CA ALA A 347 -0.98 -27.11 11.22
C ALA A 347 0.15 -27.36 10.21
N LYS A 348 0.52 -26.32 9.45
CA LYS A 348 1.57 -26.36 8.44
C LYS A 348 2.48 -25.15 8.58
N ALA A 349 3.79 -25.41 8.45
CA ALA A 349 4.78 -24.33 8.42
C ALA A 349 4.68 -23.52 7.13
N TYR A 350 4.91 -22.19 7.24
CA TYR A 350 4.92 -21.31 6.08
C TYR A 350 6.21 -21.45 5.29
N LYS A 351 6.10 -21.84 4.04
CA LYS A 351 7.22 -21.86 3.09
C LYS A 351 6.87 -21.00 1.88
N HIS A 352 7.73 -20.01 1.60
CA HIS A 352 7.53 -19.12 0.47
C HIS A 352 7.87 -19.80 -0.85
N HIS A 353 7.03 -19.53 -1.86
CA HIS A 353 7.32 -19.83 -3.26
C HIS A 353 7.30 -18.50 -4.02
N ASP A 354 8.47 -18.03 -4.44
CA ASP A 354 8.56 -16.79 -5.19
C ASP A 354 7.96 -16.98 -6.60
N LEU A 355 6.97 -16.13 -6.95
CA LEU A 355 6.40 -16.08 -8.30
C LEU A 355 7.04 -14.99 -9.16
N GLY A 356 8.06 -14.33 -8.65
CA GLY A 356 8.70 -13.19 -9.28
C GLY A 356 7.99 -11.88 -8.99
N PHE A 357 8.48 -10.83 -9.62
CA PHE A 357 8.03 -9.45 -9.43
C PHE A 357 7.52 -8.86 -10.73
N LEU A 358 6.59 -7.91 -10.60
CA LEU A 358 5.94 -7.21 -11.69
C LEU A 358 6.00 -5.71 -11.41
N VAL A 359 6.38 -4.90 -12.39
CA VAL A 359 6.44 -3.45 -12.31
C VAL A 359 5.79 -2.84 -13.54
N ASP A 360 4.76 -2.04 -13.34
CA ASP A 360 4.11 -1.27 -14.40
C ASP A 360 4.79 0.10 -14.54
N LEU A 361 5.50 0.29 -15.63
CA LEU A 361 6.16 1.57 -15.93
C LEU A 361 5.27 2.54 -16.73
N GLY A 362 4.00 2.23 -16.84
CA GLY A 362 3.03 3.05 -17.58
C GLY A 362 3.13 2.94 -19.10
N GLY A 363 2.04 3.28 -19.79
CA GLY A 363 1.90 3.10 -21.23
C GLY A 363 1.99 1.61 -21.60
N LEU A 364 2.93 1.28 -22.49
CA LEU A 364 3.21 -0.10 -22.92
C LEU A 364 4.52 -0.65 -22.32
N ALA A 365 5.07 0.02 -21.31
CA ALA A 365 6.33 -0.37 -20.69
C ALA A 365 6.09 -1.10 -19.36
N GLY A 366 6.86 -2.15 -19.12
CA GLY A 366 6.89 -2.89 -17.88
C GLY A 366 8.21 -3.61 -17.70
N ALA A 367 8.47 -4.07 -16.48
CA ALA A 367 9.56 -4.96 -16.15
C ALA A 367 9.05 -6.06 -15.23
N ALA A 368 9.29 -7.31 -15.56
CA ALA A 368 8.74 -8.45 -14.85
C ALA A 368 9.69 -9.64 -14.89
N ASN A 369 9.66 -10.49 -13.86
CA ASN A 369 10.37 -11.76 -13.85
C ASN A 369 9.48 -12.91 -13.33
N PRO A 370 8.30 -13.13 -13.95
CA PRO A 370 7.43 -14.21 -13.51
C PRO A 370 8.18 -15.55 -13.59
N LEU A 371 8.16 -16.32 -12.49
CA LEU A 371 8.86 -17.61 -12.39
C LEU A 371 10.35 -17.54 -12.83
N ASN A 372 11.01 -16.42 -12.54
CA ASN A 372 12.40 -16.10 -12.92
C ASN A 372 12.64 -15.93 -14.44
N VAL A 373 11.59 -15.75 -15.25
CA VAL A 373 11.72 -15.41 -16.68
C VAL A 373 11.73 -13.88 -16.84
N PRO A 374 12.85 -13.25 -17.25
CA PRO A 374 12.92 -11.81 -17.37
C PRO A 374 12.15 -11.32 -18.61
N LEU A 375 11.17 -10.48 -18.39
CA LEU A 375 10.35 -9.83 -19.42
C LEU A 375 10.48 -8.30 -19.31
N SER A 376 10.43 -7.59 -20.44
CA SER A 376 10.42 -6.12 -20.47
C SER A 376 9.53 -5.59 -21.59
N GLY A 377 9.15 -4.29 -21.51
CA GLY A 377 8.30 -3.64 -22.50
C GLY A 377 6.88 -4.22 -22.51
N LEU A 378 6.30 -4.35 -23.71
CA LEU A 378 4.93 -4.80 -23.91
C LEU A 378 4.63 -6.21 -23.34
N PRO A 379 5.48 -7.25 -23.51
CA PRO A 379 5.25 -8.55 -22.88
C PRO A 379 5.15 -8.47 -21.35
N ALA A 380 6.03 -7.71 -20.70
CA ALA A 380 5.96 -7.50 -19.25
C ALA A 380 4.67 -6.77 -18.83
N ASN A 381 4.26 -5.75 -19.58
CA ASN A 381 3.04 -4.99 -19.32
C ASN A 381 1.79 -5.89 -19.42
N ILE A 382 1.68 -6.71 -20.48
CA ILE A 382 0.58 -7.66 -20.65
C ILE A 382 0.53 -8.66 -19.48
N VAL A 383 1.65 -9.28 -19.16
CA VAL A 383 1.73 -10.24 -18.04
C VAL A 383 1.32 -9.58 -16.71
N THR A 384 1.78 -8.35 -16.46
CA THR A 384 1.41 -7.59 -15.26
C THR A 384 -0.10 -7.34 -15.19
N ARG A 385 -0.72 -6.88 -16.28
CA ARG A 385 -2.16 -6.62 -16.34
C ARG A 385 -2.99 -7.90 -16.19
N VAL A 386 -2.62 -8.98 -16.88
CA VAL A 386 -3.30 -10.28 -16.78
C VAL A 386 -3.19 -10.83 -15.36
N TYR A 387 -2.02 -10.75 -14.74
CA TYR A 387 -1.82 -11.15 -13.34
C TYR A 387 -2.74 -10.36 -12.40
N HIS A 388 -2.77 -9.03 -12.50
CA HIS A 388 -3.61 -8.20 -11.64
C HIS A 388 -5.10 -8.52 -11.82
N LEU A 389 -5.59 -8.69 -13.04
CA LEU A 389 -6.96 -9.13 -13.28
C LEU A 389 -7.23 -10.52 -12.69
N GLY A 390 -6.26 -11.44 -12.75
CA GLY A 390 -6.37 -12.79 -12.19
C GLY A 390 -6.54 -12.82 -10.67
N VAL A 391 -5.78 -11.99 -9.95
CA VAL A 391 -5.70 -12.06 -8.48
C VAL A 391 -6.57 -11.04 -7.75
N MET A 392 -7.00 -9.96 -8.39
CA MET A 392 -7.85 -8.94 -7.75
C MET A 392 -9.23 -9.49 -7.36
N GLN A 393 -9.78 -8.94 -6.28
CA GLN A 393 -11.01 -9.40 -5.66
C GLN A 393 -12.25 -8.59 -6.08
N GLY A 394 -12.78 -8.86 -7.27
CA GLY A 394 -13.93 -8.15 -7.84
C GLY A 394 -13.55 -7.05 -8.82
N ASN A 395 -14.54 -6.42 -9.41
CA ASN A 395 -14.43 -5.29 -10.36
C ASN A 395 -13.48 -5.50 -11.56
N ARG A 396 -13.10 -6.75 -11.89
CA ARG A 396 -12.15 -7.06 -12.98
C ARG A 396 -12.59 -6.47 -14.33
N SER A 397 -13.87 -6.62 -14.65
CA SER A 397 -14.44 -6.07 -15.89
C SER A 397 -14.35 -4.53 -15.90
N ARG A 398 -14.58 -3.88 -14.75
CA ARG A 398 -14.48 -2.42 -14.65
C ARG A 398 -13.06 -1.92 -14.86
N VAL A 399 -12.06 -2.54 -14.22
CA VAL A 399 -10.64 -2.20 -14.46
C VAL A 399 -10.24 -2.45 -15.91
N LEU A 400 -10.71 -3.54 -16.53
CA LEU A 400 -10.49 -3.80 -17.95
C LEU A 400 -11.13 -2.71 -18.83
N THR A 401 -12.35 -2.27 -18.48
CA THR A 401 -13.03 -1.16 -19.16
C THR A 401 -12.24 0.15 -19.02
N ASP A 402 -11.76 0.48 -17.81
CA ASP A 402 -10.93 1.66 -17.57
C ASP A 402 -9.68 1.65 -18.48
N TRP A 403 -8.95 0.55 -18.53
CA TRP A 403 -7.78 0.42 -19.40
C TRP A 403 -8.13 0.56 -20.88
N THR A 404 -9.28 0.02 -21.29
CA THR A 404 -9.73 0.10 -22.70
C THR A 404 -10.12 1.54 -23.06
N LEU A 405 -10.90 2.21 -22.21
CA LEU A 405 -11.30 3.60 -22.43
C LEU A 405 -10.09 4.52 -22.46
N ASN A 406 -9.15 4.38 -21.52
CA ASN A 406 -7.93 5.17 -21.49
C ASN A 406 -6.99 4.94 -22.70
N ALA A 407 -7.11 3.78 -23.36
CA ALA A 407 -6.33 3.49 -24.57
C ALA A 407 -6.98 4.02 -25.83
N THR A 408 -8.30 4.23 -25.86
CA THR A 408 -9.09 4.51 -27.07
C THR A 408 -9.71 5.89 -27.09
N THR A 409 -9.89 6.55 -25.92
CA THR A 409 -10.54 7.84 -25.80
C THR A 409 -9.65 8.85 -25.09
N PRO A 410 -9.67 10.13 -25.50
CA PRO A 410 -9.04 11.21 -24.74
C PRO A 410 -9.69 11.29 -23.34
N GLN A 411 -8.87 11.55 -22.33
CA GLN A 411 -9.33 11.79 -20.97
C GLN A 411 -9.10 13.25 -20.61
N GLU A 412 -10.15 13.94 -20.20
CA GLU A 412 -10.07 15.24 -19.54
C GLU A 412 -9.90 15.00 -18.04
N MET A 413 -8.94 15.67 -17.43
CA MET A 413 -8.67 15.60 -16.01
C MET A 413 -8.60 17.00 -15.42
N THR A 414 -9.36 17.22 -14.36
CA THR A 414 -9.33 18.42 -13.55
C THR A 414 -9.20 18.04 -12.08
N SER A 415 -8.66 18.93 -11.26
CA SER A 415 -8.65 18.75 -9.82
C SER A 415 -10.11 18.83 -9.31
N LEU A 416 -10.51 17.87 -8.48
CA LEU A 416 -11.81 17.87 -7.83
C LEU A 416 -11.76 18.46 -6.42
N ASP A 417 -10.57 18.50 -5.81
CA ASP A 417 -10.29 19.08 -4.48
C ASP A 417 -11.19 18.53 -3.35
N VAL A 418 -11.63 17.28 -3.49
CA VAL A 418 -12.59 16.64 -2.56
C VAL A 418 -11.92 16.19 -1.26
N ILE A 419 -10.63 15.88 -1.30
CA ILE A 419 -9.86 15.40 -0.15
C ILE A 419 -8.84 16.47 0.22
N SER A 420 -8.92 16.99 1.46
CA SER A 420 -7.96 17.96 1.95
C SER A 420 -6.65 17.30 2.41
N ALA A 421 -5.54 18.04 2.37
CA ALA A 421 -4.24 17.57 2.89
C ALA A 421 -4.32 17.18 4.38
N ALA A 422 -5.15 17.87 5.16
CA ALA A 422 -5.36 17.58 6.57
C ALA A 422 -6.05 16.23 6.81
N SER A 423 -6.83 15.74 5.83
CA SER A 423 -7.53 14.45 5.91
C SER A 423 -6.61 13.24 5.61
N VAL A 424 -5.41 13.49 5.06
CA VAL A 424 -4.43 12.46 4.67
C VAL A 424 -3.04 12.83 5.20
N PRO A 425 -2.86 12.95 6.54
CA PRO A 425 -1.56 13.25 7.11
C PRO A 425 -0.59 12.10 6.81
N LEU A 426 0.69 12.43 6.59
CA LEU A 426 1.74 11.43 6.38
C LEU A 426 1.96 10.59 7.64
N ASP A 427 1.87 11.24 8.80
CA ASP A 427 1.84 10.61 10.12
C ASP A 427 0.44 10.82 10.75
N PRO A 428 -0.31 9.75 11.01
CA PRO A 428 -1.62 9.87 11.67
C PRO A 428 -1.58 10.52 13.05
N ASN A 429 -0.42 10.48 13.72
CA ASN A 429 -0.23 11.05 15.05
C ASN A 429 0.19 12.54 15.01
N THR A 430 0.47 13.07 13.84
CA THR A 430 0.84 14.48 13.63
C THR A 430 -0.13 15.11 12.62
N PRO A 431 -1.27 15.64 13.07
CA PRO A 431 -2.24 16.27 12.18
C PRO A 431 -1.60 17.46 11.46
N ARG A 432 -1.84 17.57 10.17
CA ARG A 432 -1.42 18.72 9.37
C ARG A 432 -2.33 19.92 9.67
N GLU A 433 -1.74 21.09 9.85
CA GLU A 433 -2.52 22.32 9.84
C GLU A 433 -3.09 22.58 8.43
N PRO A 434 -4.34 23.03 8.32
CA PRO A 434 -4.91 23.44 7.05
C PRO A 434 -4.09 24.62 6.51
N ARG A 435 -3.49 24.44 5.33
CA ARG A 435 -2.84 25.53 4.60
C ARG A 435 -3.91 26.26 3.80
N GLY A 436 -4.00 27.54 4.01
CA GLY A 436 -4.89 28.46 3.30
C GLY A 436 -4.62 28.52 1.79
#